data_e0d6832491d047a548eb9578011e79e8
#
_entry.id   e0d6832491d047a548eb9578011e79e8
#
_cell.length_a   1.000
_cell.length_b   1.000
_cell.length_c   1.000
_cell.angle_alpha   90.00
_cell.angle_beta   90.00
_cell.angle_gamma   90.00
#
_symmetry.space_group_name_H-M   'P 1'
#
loop_
_entity.id
_entity.type
_entity.pdbx_description
1 polymer ?
#
loop_
_entity_poly.entity_id
_entity_poly.type
_entity_poly.pdbx_seq_one_letter_code
_entity_poly.pdbx_strand_id
1 'polypeptide(L)'
;MNREIQMTRADRPEFPVGEPVVQGDGSACPRRRAGGRGDTGFSLIELMSVIVIIAILAAIAIPSYIKHVTKTNRVAAEACLSQYSNFMERYYTTYLRYDEDPSNSTAIVFPKLDCATTAQTGNNYDYSLPAVSATAYTVQAKPKTPQDTRDAACGTLTLDQTGTRGRSGTAALDSCW
;
A
#
# COMPACT_ATOMS: atom_id res chain seq x y z
N MET A 1 -2.72 -10.86 42.66
CA MET A 1 -3.38 -9.57 42.90
C MET A 1 -3.86 -9.05 41.57
N ASN A 2 -5.07 -9.47 41.19
CA ASN A 2 -5.73 -9.07 39.91
C ASN A 2 -6.43 -7.72 40.16
N ARG A 3 -6.12 -6.72 39.35
CA ARG A 3 -6.93 -5.52 39.21
C ARG A 3 -7.60 -5.55 37.84
N GLU A 4 -8.83 -6.01 37.85
CA GLU A 4 -9.78 -5.78 36.75
C GLU A 4 -10.09 -4.28 36.69
N ILE A 5 -9.77 -3.68 35.54
CA ILE A 5 -10.23 -2.34 35.22
C ILE A 5 -11.62 -2.50 34.59
N GLN A 6 -12.64 -2.25 35.39
CA GLN A 6 -14.02 -2.11 34.91
C GLN A 6 -14.15 -0.77 34.19
N MET A 7 -14.31 -0.80 32.87
CA MET A 7 -14.75 0.36 32.11
C MET A 7 -16.25 0.58 32.34
N THR A 8 -16.59 1.60 33.09
CA THR A 8 -17.94 2.09 33.27
C THR A 8 -18.47 2.70 31.96
N ARG A 9 -19.59 2.16 31.56
CA ARG A 9 -20.43 2.54 30.44
C ARG A 9 -21.26 3.78 30.84
N ALA A 10 -20.77 4.98 30.56
CA ALA A 10 -21.58 6.21 30.63
C ALA A 10 -20.86 7.32 29.85
N ASP A 11 -21.36 7.66 28.70
CA ASP A 11 -21.81 9.00 28.30
C ASP A 11 -22.11 9.01 26.80
N ARG A 12 -23.37 8.77 26.45
CA ARG A 12 -23.90 9.15 25.15
C ARG A 12 -24.66 10.46 25.36
N PRO A 13 -24.32 11.53 24.67
CA PRO A 13 -25.18 12.71 24.65
C PRO A 13 -26.46 12.38 23.86
N GLU A 14 -27.59 12.39 24.55
CA GLU A 14 -28.93 12.38 23.96
C GLU A 14 -29.16 13.73 23.29
N PHE A 15 -29.36 13.73 21.97
CA PHE A 15 -29.86 14.89 21.27
C PHE A 15 -31.38 14.93 21.44
N PRO A 16 -31.96 16.04 21.91
CA PRO A 16 -33.41 16.18 21.99
C PRO A 16 -33.99 16.29 20.59
N VAL A 17 -34.84 15.32 20.25
CA VAL A 17 -35.71 15.38 19.05
C VAL A 17 -36.83 16.36 19.35
N GLY A 18 -36.64 17.62 18.93
CA GLY A 18 -37.69 18.62 18.95
C GLY A 18 -38.67 18.38 17.79
N GLU A 19 -39.91 17.96 18.10
CA GLU A 19 -41.01 17.96 17.12
C GLU A 19 -41.35 19.39 16.73
N PRO A 20 -41.45 19.73 15.43
CA PRO A 20 -42.01 20.99 15.01
C PRO A 20 -43.54 20.90 15.03
N VAL A 21 -44.17 21.60 15.96
CA VAL A 21 -45.58 21.89 15.93
C VAL A 21 -45.86 22.83 14.76
N VAL A 22 -46.42 22.30 13.69
CA VAL A 22 -46.90 23.10 12.56
C VAL A 22 -48.30 23.63 12.88
N GLN A 23 -48.37 24.87 13.39
CA GLN A 23 -49.61 25.63 13.41
C GLN A 23 -49.86 26.17 11.99
N GLY A 24 -50.96 25.74 11.41
CA GLY A 24 -51.39 26.20 10.11
C GLY A 24 -51.99 27.61 10.19
N ASP A 25 -51.35 28.57 9.56
CA ASP A 25 -51.94 29.82 9.15
C ASP A 25 -52.10 29.82 7.64
N GLY A 26 -53.38 29.89 7.26
CA GLY A 26 -53.83 29.94 5.86
C GLY A 26 -53.45 31.26 5.19
N SER A 27 -52.19 31.35 4.76
CA SER A 27 -51.76 32.44 3.88
C SER A 27 -51.62 31.89 2.46
N ALA A 28 -52.51 32.39 1.58
CA ALA A 28 -52.52 32.09 0.16
C ALA A 28 -51.10 32.34 -0.44
N CYS A 29 -50.40 31.29 -0.76
CA CYS A 29 -49.13 31.38 -1.49
C CYS A 29 -49.37 31.99 -2.88
N PRO A 30 -48.74 33.11 -3.23
CA PRO A 30 -48.82 33.60 -4.60
C PRO A 30 -48.11 32.54 -5.49
N ARG A 31 -48.82 32.01 -6.47
CA ARG A 31 -48.27 31.15 -7.52
C ARG A 31 -47.13 31.89 -8.18
N ARG A 32 -45.88 31.63 -7.68
CA ARG A 32 -44.69 31.94 -8.44
C ARG A 32 -44.77 31.16 -9.73
N ARG A 33 -44.97 31.84 -10.83
CA ARG A 33 -44.71 31.30 -12.17
C ARG A 33 -43.31 30.68 -12.10
N ALA A 34 -43.27 29.35 -12.16
CA ALA A 34 -42.04 28.64 -12.42
C ALA A 34 -41.56 29.14 -13.79
N GLY A 35 -40.63 30.09 -13.77
CA GLY A 35 -39.84 30.42 -14.94
C GLY A 35 -39.20 29.11 -15.37
N GLY A 36 -39.64 28.54 -16.48
CA GLY A 36 -39.04 27.37 -17.07
C GLY A 36 -37.55 27.71 -17.29
N ARG A 37 -36.68 27.21 -16.42
CA ARG A 37 -35.28 27.05 -16.81
C ARG A 37 -35.29 26.12 -17.99
N GLY A 38 -35.09 26.70 -19.18
CA GLY A 38 -34.88 25.90 -20.36
C GLY A 38 -33.77 24.94 -20.06
N ASP A 39 -34.07 23.66 -19.99
CA ASP A 39 -33.06 22.59 -19.97
C ASP A 39 -32.29 22.72 -21.29
N THR A 40 -31.18 23.47 -21.24
CA THR A 40 -30.24 23.54 -22.34
C THR A 40 -29.53 22.19 -22.40
N GLY A 41 -30.06 21.31 -23.23
CA GLY A 41 -29.42 20.04 -23.53
C GLY A 41 -28.01 20.30 -24.07
N PHE A 42 -27.01 19.51 -23.59
CA PHE A 42 -25.66 19.58 -24.09
C PHE A 42 -25.61 19.32 -25.61
N SER A 43 -24.89 20.19 -26.32
CA SER A 43 -24.65 20.00 -27.73
C SER A 43 -23.74 18.78 -27.96
N LEU A 44 -24.00 18.00 -29.01
CA LEU A 44 -23.19 16.84 -29.37
C LEU A 44 -21.72 17.25 -29.59
N ILE A 45 -21.48 18.42 -30.17
CA ILE A 45 -20.13 18.95 -30.38
C ILE A 45 -19.42 19.30 -29.05
N GLU A 46 -20.15 19.76 -28.05
CA GLU A 46 -19.60 20.05 -26.72
C GLU A 46 -19.13 18.77 -26.03
N LEU A 47 -19.92 17.69 -26.07
CA LEU A 47 -19.49 16.39 -25.56
C LEU A 47 -18.28 15.85 -26.32
N MET A 48 -18.25 15.96 -27.67
CA MET A 48 -17.10 15.53 -28.44
C MET A 48 -15.83 16.30 -28.06
N SER A 49 -15.91 17.62 -27.87
CA SER A 49 -14.74 18.40 -27.47
C SER A 49 -14.22 18.01 -26.09
N VAL A 50 -15.08 17.74 -25.13
CA VAL A 50 -14.71 17.31 -23.77
C VAL A 50 -14.01 15.96 -23.78
N ILE A 51 -14.55 14.97 -24.49
CA ILE A 51 -13.89 13.64 -24.56
C ILE A 51 -12.53 13.68 -25.23
N VAL A 52 -12.32 14.54 -26.24
CA VAL A 52 -11.01 14.72 -26.88
C VAL A 52 -10.00 15.31 -25.88
N ILE A 53 -10.38 16.32 -25.10
CA ILE A 53 -9.49 16.92 -24.09
C ILE A 53 -9.12 15.88 -23.02
N ILE A 54 -10.11 15.14 -22.50
CA ILE A 54 -9.88 14.09 -21.50
C ILE A 54 -8.95 13.00 -22.04
N ALA A 55 -9.13 12.58 -23.31
CA ALA A 55 -8.29 11.57 -23.92
C ALA A 55 -6.83 12.01 -24.02
N ILE A 56 -6.56 13.26 -24.38
CA ILE A 56 -5.21 13.81 -24.45
C ILE A 56 -4.56 13.84 -23.07
N LEU A 57 -5.28 14.32 -22.06
CA LEU A 57 -4.77 14.37 -20.69
C LEU A 57 -4.50 12.96 -20.13
N ALA A 58 -5.41 12.02 -20.37
CA ALA A 58 -5.26 10.63 -19.93
C ALA A 58 -4.05 9.95 -20.57
N ALA A 59 -3.77 10.22 -21.85
CA ALA A 59 -2.61 9.66 -22.56
C ALA A 59 -1.26 10.00 -21.89
N ILE A 60 -1.16 11.15 -21.22
CA ILE A 60 0.05 11.58 -20.49
C ILE A 60 0.00 11.12 -19.03
N ALA A 61 -1.15 11.22 -18.40
CA ALA A 61 -1.30 10.93 -16.96
C ALA A 61 -1.14 9.45 -16.62
N ILE A 62 -1.72 8.55 -17.41
CA ILE A 62 -1.71 7.11 -17.13
C ILE A 62 -0.30 6.51 -17.09
N PRO A 63 0.58 6.73 -18.08
CA PRO A 63 1.94 6.19 -18.03
C PRO A 63 2.76 6.74 -16.85
N SER A 64 2.60 8.01 -16.54
CA SER A 64 3.27 8.65 -15.42
C SER A 64 2.83 8.04 -14.08
N TYR A 65 1.52 7.84 -13.91
CA TYR A 65 0.95 7.20 -12.72
C TYR A 65 1.50 5.77 -12.52
N ILE A 66 1.52 4.96 -13.58
CA ILE A 66 2.05 3.58 -13.53
C ILE A 66 3.51 3.56 -13.08
N LYS A 67 4.36 4.46 -13.61
CA LYS A 67 5.76 4.57 -13.19
C LYS A 67 5.90 4.92 -11.70
N HIS A 68 5.08 5.83 -11.21
CA HIS A 68 5.07 6.20 -9.79
C HIS A 68 4.66 5.03 -8.90
N VAL A 69 3.58 4.33 -9.24
CA VAL A 69 3.11 3.15 -8.48
C VAL A 69 4.18 2.06 -8.47
N THR A 70 4.79 1.77 -9.62
CA THR A 70 5.87 0.79 -9.73
C THR A 70 7.04 1.13 -8.81
N LYS A 71 7.49 2.39 -8.81
CA LYS A 71 8.56 2.87 -7.92
C LYS A 71 8.16 2.77 -6.44
N THR A 72 6.94 3.16 -6.10
CA THR A 72 6.44 3.08 -4.71
C THR A 72 6.42 1.64 -4.21
N ASN A 73 5.96 0.69 -5.04
CA ASN A 73 5.97 -0.74 -4.69
C ASN A 73 7.41 -1.24 -4.46
N ARG A 74 8.38 -0.78 -5.25
CA ARG A 74 9.79 -1.13 -5.08
C ARG A 74 10.34 -0.59 -3.75
N VAL A 75 10.14 0.68 -3.45
CA VAL A 75 10.57 1.30 -2.17
C VAL A 75 9.93 0.59 -0.97
N ALA A 76 8.68 0.18 -1.07
CA ALA A 76 8.04 -0.62 -0.04
C ALA A 76 8.69 -2.00 0.12
N ALA A 77 9.12 -2.63 -0.98
CA ALA A 77 9.84 -3.90 -0.93
C ALA A 77 11.25 -3.75 -0.33
N GLU A 78 11.96 -2.66 -0.59
CA GLU A 78 13.23 -2.33 0.04
C GLU A 78 13.08 -2.18 1.56
N ALA A 79 12.04 -1.48 2.01
CA ALA A 79 11.72 -1.36 3.43
C ALA A 79 11.41 -2.73 4.06
N CYS A 80 10.73 -3.62 3.33
CA CYS A 80 10.46 -4.98 3.79
C CYS A 80 11.74 -5.82 3.87
N LEU A 81 12.66 -5.71 2.89
CA LEU A 81 13.98 -6.35 2.96
C LEU A 81 14.78 -5.90 4.19
N SER A 82 14.70 -4.62 4.53
CA SER A 82 15.33 -4.09 5.75
C SER A 82 14.71 -4.69 7.03
N GLN A 83 13.42 -4.96 7.05
CA GLN A 83 12.78 -5.67 8.17
C GLN A 83 13.25 -7.13 8.26
N TYR A 84 13.40 -7.81 7.12
CA TYR A 84 13.99 -9.15 7.10
C TYR A 84 15.45 -9.16 7.56
N SER A 85 16.25 -8.17 7.16
CA SER A 85 17.61 -7.99 7.68
C SER A 85 17.60 -7.84 9.20
N ASN A 86 16.76 -6.97 9.75
CA ASN A 86 16.61 -6.83 11.21
C ASN A 86 16.17 -8.13 11.91
N PHE A 87 15.32 -8.92 11.27
CA PHE A 87 14.96 -10.25 11.78
C PHE A 87 16.19 -11.18 11.84
N MET A 88 17.00 -11.22 10.77
CA MET A 88 18.20 -12.03 10.70
C MET A 88 19.25 -11.61 11.75
N GLU A 89 19.45 -10.32 11.96
CA GLU A 89 20.36 -9.80 12.99
C GLU A 89 19.87 -10.16 14.42
N ARG A 90 18.58 -10.10 14.66
CA ARG A 90 18.00 -10.55 15.95
C ARG A 90 18.18 -12.05 16.14
N TYR A 91 18.03 -12.83 15.09
CA TYR A 91 18.28 -14.27 15.13
C TYR A 91 19.74 -14.56 15.49
N TYR A 92 20.67 -13.83 14.84
CA TYR A 92 22.10 -13.95 15.13
C TYR A 92 22.47 -13.57 16.57
N THR A 93 21.88 -12.55 17.14
CA THR A 93 22.12 -12.16 18.54
C THR A 93 21.69 -13.25 19.54
N THR A 94 20.77 -14.11 19.14
CA THR A 94 20.27 -15.21 20.00
C THR A 94 21.11 -16.47 19.82
N TYR A 95 21.44 -16.82 18.58
CA TYR A 95 22.04 -18.11 18.25
C TYR A 95 23.51 -18.04 17.80
N LEU A 96 24.07 -16.83 17.60
CA LEU A 96 25.40 -16.54 17.08
C LEU A 96 25.68 -17.16 15.71
N ARG A 97 24.62 -17.44 14.96
CA ARG A 97 24.63 -17.94 13.58
C ARG A 97 23.31 -17.64 12.91
N TYR A 98 23.30 -17.64 11.57
CA TYR A 98 22.11 -17.30 10.78
C TYR A 98 21.33 -18.53 10.26
N ASP A 99 21.93 -19.71 10.19
CA ASP A 99 21.41 -20.85 9.44
C ASP A 99 20.59 -21.85 10.29
N GLU A 100 20.90 -22.00 11.56
CA GLU A 100 20.21 -22.97 12.43
C GLU A 100 20.22 -22.56 13.90
N ASP A 101 19.34 -23.17 14.67
CA ASP A 101 19.34 -23.15 16.15
C ASP A 101 20.32 -24.23 16.64
N PRO A 102 21.44 -23.88 17.28
CA PRO A 102 22.44 -24.84 17.72
C PRO A 102 21.96 -25.76 18.84
N SER A 103 20.86 -25.43 19.54
CA SER A 103 20.33 -26.24 20.64
C SER A 103 19.64 -27.51 20.15
N ASN A 104 19.11 -27.50 18.94
CA ASN A 104 18.35 -28.63 18.36
C ASN A 104 18.71 -28.91 16.89
N SER A 105 19.71 -28.22 16.34
CA SER A 105 20.13 -28.34 14.93
C SER A 105 18.99 -28.13 13.93
N THR A 106 18.01 -27.27 14.31
CA THR A 106 16.89 -26.97 13.44
C THR A 106 17.25 -25.78 12.54
N ALA A 107 17.16 -25.99 11.23
CA ALA A 107 17.37 -24.93 10.25
C ALA A 107 16.43 -23.74 10.47
N ILE A 108 16.92 -22.54 10.18
CA ILE A 108 16.10 -21.32 10.31
C ILE A 108 14.82 -21.43 9.51
N VAL A 109 13.70 -21.14 10.14
CA VAL A 109 12.42 -20.98 9.46
C VAL A 109 12.29 -19.50 9.05
N PHE A 110 12.33 -19.24 7.74
CA PHE A 110 12.16 -17.88 7.22
C PHE A 110 10.70 -17.43 7.39
N PRO A 111 10.41 -16.49 8.29
CA PRO A 111 9.03 -16.14 8.63
C PRO A 111 8.39 -15.28 7.55
N LYS A 112 7.08 -15.31 7.46
CA LYS A 112 6.34 -14.32 6.68
C LYS A 112 6.06 -13.10 7.56
N LEU A 113 6.82 -12.02 7.37
CA LEU A 113 6.62 -10.76 8.09
C LEU A 113 5.35 -10.05 7.61
N ASP A 114 4.83 -9.13 8.42
CA ASP A 114 3.63 -8.36 8.07
C ASP A 114 3.81 -7.56 6.77
N CYS A 115 5.00 -6.99 6.55
CA CYS A 115 5.31 -6.29 5.31
C CYS A 115 5.22 -7.16 4.05
N ALA A 116 5.39 -8.49 4.18
CA ALA A 116 5.31 -9.46 3.09
C ALA A 116 3.89 -10.03 2.90
N THR A 117 2.89 -9.54 3.63
CA THR A 117 1.50 -9.94 3.45
C THR A 117 0.90 -9.32 2.19
N THR A 118 -0.18 -9.93 1.67
CA THR A 118 -0.90 -9.41 0.51
C THR A 118 -1.54 -8.05 0.77
N ALA A 119 -1.78 -7.70 2.02
CA ALA A 119 -2.27 -6.37 2.41
C ALA A 119 -1.22 -5.26 2.23
N GLN A 120 0.07 -5.62 2.15
CA GLN A 120 1.18 -4.67 1.96
C GLN A 120 1.92 -4.95 0.64
N THR A 121 3.08 -5.61 0.69
CA THR A 121 3.94 -5.78 -0.49
C THR A 121 3.79 -7.14 -1.18
N GLY A 122 3.19 -8.13 -0.52
CA GLY A 122 3.14 -9.51 -0.99
C GLY A 122 2.31 -9.77 -2.25
N ASN A 123 1.52 -8.78 -2.71
CA ASN A 123 0.90 -8.83 -4.03
C ASN A 123 1.88 -8.56 -5.16
N ASN A 124 2.92 -7.76 -4.88
CA ASN A 124 3.88 -7.27 -5.88
C ASN A 124 5.24 -7.98 -5.79
N TYR A 125 5.59 -8.55 -4.62
CA TYR A 125 6.89 -9.17 -4.37
C TYR A 125 6.76 -10.47 -3.57
N ASP A 126 7.62 -11.45 -3.88
CA ASP A 126 7.89 -12.63 -3.06
C ASP A 126 9.22 -12.48 -2.36
N TYR A 127 9.23 -12.83 -1.06
CA TYR A 127 10.42 -12.75 -0.22
C TYR A 127 10.97 -14.14 0.08
N SER A 128 12.28 -14.28 -0.01
CA SER A 128 12.95 -15.55 0.29
C SER A 128 14.39 -15.34 0.76
N LEU A 129 14.98 -16.41 1.27
CA LEU A 129 16.33 -16.49 1.78
C LEU A 129 17.12 -17.46 0.88
N PRO A 130 17.63 -17.01 -0.30
CA PRO A 130 18.26 -17.89 -1.27
C PRO A 130 19.62 -18.43 -0.82
N ALA A 131 20.29 -17.72 0.07
CA ALA A 131 21.57 -18.13 0.62
C ALA A 131 21.63 -17.83 2.11
N VAL A 132 22.01 -18.82 2.90
CA VAL A 132 22.24 -18.70 4.35
C VAL A 132 23.34 -19.66 4.77
N SER A 133 24.19 -19.19 5.68
CA SER A 133 25.27 -19.95 6.33
C SER A 133 25.40 -19.50 7.78
N ALA A 134 26.30 -20.08 8.54
CA ALA A 134 26.53 -19.65 9.92
C ALA A 134 26.87 -18.15 10.06
N THR A 135 27.59 -17.58 9.09
CA THR A 135 28.13 -16.20 9.18
C THR A 135 27.61 -15.24 8.13
N ALA A 136 26.77 -15.70 7.20
CA ALA A 136 26.30 -14.86 6.10
C ALA A 136 24.89 -15.26 5.66
N TYR A 137 24.14 -14.27 5.18
CA TYR A 137 22.83 -14.48 4.54
C TYR A 137 22.62 -13.53 3.38
N THR A 138 21.69 -13.86 2.52
CA THR A 138 21.16 -12.95 1.52
C THR A 138 19.65 -13.09 1.50
N VAL A 139 18.94 -12.00 1.80
CA VAL A 139 17.48 -11.90 1.62
C VAL A 139 17.17 -11.30 0.25
N GLN A 140 16.11 -11.77 -0.38
CA GLN A 140 15.70 -11.25 -1.69
C GLN A 140 14.22 -10.94 -1.75
N ALA A 141 13.87 -9.94 -2.56
CA ALA A 141 12.52 -9.61 -2.98
C ALA A 141 12.40 -9.78 -4.49
N LYS A 142 11.69 -10.81 -4.93
CA LYS A 142 11.45 -11.12 -6.33
C LYS A 142 10.14 -10.50 -6.77
N PRO A 143 10.10 -9.62 -7.79
CA PRO A 143 8.85 -9.03 -8.26
C PRO A 143 7.95 -10.08 -8.90
N LYS A 144 6.64 -9.91 -8.72
CA LYS A 144 5.55 -10.69 -9.35
C LYS A 144 4.93 -9.91 -10.49
N THR A 145 4.21 -10.58 -11.37
CA THR A 145 3.39 -9.92 -12.38
C THR A 145 2.24 -9.13 -11.72
N PRO A 146 2.02 -7.85 -12.09
CA PRO A 146 2.65 -7.13 -13.22
C PRO A 146 3.90 -6.31 -12.87
N GLN A 147 4.39 -6.34 -11.62
CA GLN A 147 5.54 -5.55 -11.16
C GLN A 147 6.83 -5.97 -11.90
N ASP A 148 7.03 -7.26 -12.16
CA ASP A 148 8.21 -7.82 -12.85
C ASP A 148 8.39 -7.24 -14.26
N THR A 149 7.30 -7.07 -14.99
CA THR A 149 7.34 -6.48 -16.35
C THR A 149 7.51 -4.97 -16.33
N ARG A 150 6.94 -4.29 -15.33
CA ARG A 150 7.00 -2.83 -15.19
C ARG A 150 8.35 -2.34 -14.65
N ASP A 151 9.01 -3.16 -13.85
CA ASP A 151 10.26 -2.87 -13.15
C ASP A 151 11.40 -3.83 -13.54
N ALA A 152 11.35 -4.38 -14.74
CA ALA A 152 12.34 -5.33 -15.25
C ALA A 152 13.77 -4.79 -15.21
N ALA A 153 13.93 -3.47 -15.31
CA ALA A 153 15.23 -2.81 -15.24
C ALA A 153 15.91 -2.96 -13.88
N CYS A 154 15.16 -3.05 -12.78
CA CYS A 154 15.68 -3.33 -11.43
C CYS A 154 15.61 -4.83 -11.10
N GLY A 155 14.54 -5.51 -11.46
CA GLY A 155 14.35 -6.95 -11.25
C GLY A 155 14.29 -7.34 -9.77
N THR A 156 14.89 -8.46 -9.43
CA THR A 156 14.98 -8.96 -8.05
C THR A 156 15.96 -8.11 -7.23
N LEU A 157 15.50 -7.64 -6.08
CA LEU A 157 16.34 -6.89 -5.13
C LEU A 157 16.93 -7.86 -4.09
N THR A 158 18.17 -7.62 -3.68
CA THR A 158 18.84 -8.43 -2.65
C THR A 158 19.52 -7.54 -1.61
N LEU A 159 19.59 -8.05 -0.38
CA LEU A 159 20.26 -7.40 0.74
C LEU A 159 21.01 -8.48 1.53
N ASP A 160 22.30 -8.26 1.82
CA ASP A 160 23.12 -9.19 2.61
C ASP A 160 23.34 -8.69 4.05
N GLN A 161 24.06 -9.49 4.85
CA GLN A 161 24.40 -9.20 6.26
C GLN A 161 25.32 -7.97 6.42
N THR A 162 26.00 -7.54 5.37
CA THR A 162 26.85 -6.32 5.41
C THR A 162 26.08 -5.07 5.03
N GLY A 163 24.78 -5.20 4.70
CA GLY A 163 23.97 -4.12 4.15
C GLY A 163 24.23 -3.85 2.67
N THR A 164 24.99 -4.73 1.99
CA THR A 164 25.23 -4.60 0.54
C THR A 164 23.95 -4.87 -0.22
N ARG A 165 23.59 -3.92 -1.06
CA ARG A 165 22.38 -3.95 -1.89
C ARG A 165 22.70 -4.50 -3.26
N GLY A 166 21.83 -5.34 -3.78
CA GLY A 166 21.97 -5.91 -5.11
C GLY A 166 20.68 -5.86 -5.91
N ARG A 167 20.80 -6.09 -7.21
CA ARG A 167 19.69 -6.18 -8.17
C ARG A 167 20.01 -7.20 -9.25
N SER A 168 19.00 -7.78 -9.88
CA SER A 168 19.18 -8.68 -11.02
C SER A 168 19.02 -8.00 -12.38
N GLY A 169 18.45 -6.81 -12.42
CA GLY A 169 18.20 -6.06 -13.65
C GLY A 169 19.43 -5.29 -14.15
N THR A 170 19.25 -4.50 -15.20
CA THR A 170 20.32 -3.78 -15.92
C THR A 170 20.48 -2.31 -15.50
N ALA A 171 19.49 -1.73 -14.79
CA ALA A 171 19.57 -0.34 -14.35
C ALA A 171 20.70 -0.12 -13.33
N ALA A 172 21.18 1.10 -13.15
CA ALA A 172 22.14 1.42 -12.12
C ALA A 172 21.59 1.11 -10.71
N LEU A 173 22.47 0.71 -9.77
CA LEU A 173 22.04 0.30 -8.43
C LEU A 173 21.31 1.44 -7.70
N ASP A 174 21.84 2.64 -7.75
CA ASP A 174 21.28 3.87 -7.16
C ASP A 174 19.93 4.29 -7.76
N SER A 175 19.56 3.74 -8.91
CA SER A 175 18.22 3.94 -9.50
C SER A 175 17.18 2.95 -8.97
N CYS A 176 17.66 1.85 -8.33
CA CYS A 176 16.82 0.74 -7.87
C CYS A 176 16.70 0.66 -6.35
N TRP A 177 17.54 1.43 -5.64
CA TRP A 177 17.60 1.46 -4.18
C TRP A 177 17.56 2.89 -3.63
#